data_1ee0398a213a4b3877559b6a4572e2f5
#
_entry.id   1ee0398a213a4b3877559b6a4572e2f5
#
_cell.length_a   1.000
_cell.length_b   1.000
_cell.length_c   1.000
_cell.angle_alpha   90.00
_cell.angle_beta   90.00
_cell.angle_gamma   90.00
#
_symmetry.space_group_name_H-M   'P 1'
#
loop_
_entity.id
_entity.type
_entity.pdbx_description
1 polymer ?
#
loop_
_entity_poly.entity_id
_entity_poly.type
_entity_poly.pdbx_seq_one_letter_code
_entity_poly.pdbx_strand_id
1 'polypeptide(L)'
;MGDRESMYSVDDALVAMGFGKFQYLVLLYAGMGWISEAMEMMLLSFVGPAVKSQWHLTPDQESLVTSIVFAGMLIGAYSWGVVSDKFGRRKGFLVTALVTSVAGFLSAVAPNYNVLLIARGFVGLGLGGGPVLLAWFLEFVPAPSRGTWMVIFSAFWTFGSIFESALAWIVMPQLGWRWLLGLSALPSFLLLVFYNMTPESLRYLCLKGKKNDACRILETIARLNKNELPLGVLVTDHEIEMQGRSLPVEGAHLLSSVDDENTTPPSKWKDSDMGPFNSLLILLSPKLVRSTLLIWLVFFGNAFSYYGLVLLTTELNNGNNRCLQTGMQLQKSDGVSYRDVFITSFAEFPGLILSALIVDRIGRKLSMGALFFMSCIFMLPLVVHQSASLTTALLFGARCCITGSFTIIYVYAPEIYPTSVRSTGVGIGSAMGRIGGVICPLVAISLVQGCQQTEAILLFVGVVFLSGIGVLLLPIETNGCELSESVASTKHEKAKTLKEEEP
;
A
#
# COMPACT_ATOMS: atom_id res chain seq x y z
N MET A 1 36.94 -2.63 -37.89
CA MET A 1 36.25 -1.94 -36.80
C MET A 1 34.81 -2.43 -36.84
N GLY A 2 34.45 -3.45 -36.08
CA GLY A 2 33.07 -3.93 -36.01
C GLY A 2 32.29 -2.93 -35.19
N ASP A 3 31.20 -2.42 -35.78
CA ASP A 3 30.21 -1.63 -35.11
C ASP A 3 29.68 -2.45 -33.91
N ARG A 4 30.09 -2.07 -32.69
CA ARG A 4 29.42 -2.57 -31.49
C ARG A 4 28.00 -1.99 -31.53
N GLU A 5 27.03 -2.79 -31.94
CA GLU A 5 25.64 -2.41 -31.80
C GLU A 5 25.44 -1.93 -30.36
N SER A 6 25.06 -0.68 -30.19
CA SER A 6 24.77 -0.12 -28.88
C SER A 6 23.62 -0.93 -28.27
N MET A 7 23.79 -1.33 -27.01
CA MET A 7 22.78 -2.09 -26.27
C MET A 7 22.10 -1.15 -25.27
N TYR A 8 20.80 -1.30 -25.09
CA TYR A 8 20.06 -0.52 -24.12
C TYR A 8 19.09 -1.41 -23.31
N SER A 9 18.88 -1.07 -22.03
CA SER A 9 17.91 -1.71 -21.17
C SER A 9 16.52 -1.07 -21.32
N VAL A 10 15.50 -1.70 -20.73
CA VAL A 10 14.16 -1.12 -20.64
C VAL A 10 14.19 0.21 -19.87
N ASP A 11 14.99 0.32 -18.81
CA ASP A 11 15.10 1.55 -18.02
C ASP A 11 15.79 2.67 -18.82
N ASP A 12 16.86 2.38 -19.58
CA ASP A 12 17.52 3.35 -20.47
C ASP A 12 16.54 3.90 -21.51
N ALA A 13 15.76 3.02 -22.12
CA ALA A 13 14.73 3.43 -23.08
C ALA A 13 13.66 4.34 -22.45
N LEU A 14 13.17 4.00 -21.25
CA LEU A 14 12.19 4.82 -20.53
C LEU A 14 12.76 6.17 -20.10
N VAL A 15 14.03 6.22 -19.68
CA VAL A 15 14.72 7.48 -19.33
C VAL A 15 14.89 8.36 -20.55
N ALA A 16 15.30 7.80 -21.69
CA ALA A 16 15.46 8.56 -22.94
C ALA A 16 14.12 9.11 -23.46
N MET A 17 13.03 8.33 -23.36
CA MET A 17 11.68 8.76 -23.76
C MET A 17 11.00 9.68 -22.76
N GLY A 18 11.46 9.71 -21.52
CA GLY A 18 10.92 10.52 -20.45
C GLY A 18 9.46 10.16 -20.06
N PHE A 19 8.90 10.99 -19.17
CA PHE A 19 7.49 10.88 -18.76
C PHE A 19 6.63 11.75 -19.68
N GLY A 20 5.73 11.13 -20.44
CA GLY A 20 4.90 11.80 -21.44
C GLY A 20 3.46 11.32 -21.46
N LYS A 21 2.77 11.56 -22.59
CA LYS A 21 1.33 11.26 -22.74
C LYS A 21 1.00 9.80 -22.46
N PHE A 22 1.86 8.87 -22.85
CA PHE A 22 1.65 7.45 -22.61
C PHE A 22 1.61 7.16 -21.09
N GLN A 23 2.58 7.67 -20.34
CA GLN A 23 2.65 7.45 -18.89
C GLN A 23 1.48 8.11 -18.15
N TYR A 24 0.96 9.25 -18.64
CA TYR A 24 -0.27 9.84 -18.08
C TYR A 24 -1.48 8.92 -18.28
N LEU A 25 -1.63 8.27 -19.43
CA LEU A 25 -2.71 7.31 -19.67
C LEU A 25 -2.58 6.07 -18.76
N VAL A 26 -1.35 5.56 -18.59
CA VAL A 26 -1.08 4.44 -17.68
C VAL A 26 -1.37 4.85 -16.23
N LEU A 27 -0.97 6.05 -15.82
CA LEU A 27 -1.26 6.61 -14.50
C LEU A 27 -2.77 6.75 -14.24
N LEU A 28 -3.52 7.27 -15.20
CA LEU A 28 -4.97 7.41 -15.06
C LEU A 28 -5.67 6.05 -14.93
N TYR A 29 -5.26 5.07 -15.72
CA TYR A 29 -5.82 3.73 -15.63
C TYR A 29 -5.48 3.06 -14.29
N ALA A 30 -4.21 3.09 -13.88
CA ALA A 30 -3.78 2.55 -12.60
C ALA A 30 -4.40 3.32 -11.42
N GLY A 31 -4.49 4.65 -11.54
CA GLY A 31 -5.14 5.52 -10.56
C GLY A 31 -6.63 5.21 -10.39
N MET A 32 -7.34 4.89 -11.47
CA MET A 32 -8.74 4.44 -11.40
C MET A 32 -8.89 3.14 -10.60
N GLY A 33 -7.93 2.21 -10.72
CA GLY A 33 -7.91 1.01 -9.88
C GLY A 33 -7.65 1.32 -8.42
N TRP A 34 -6.77 2.29 -8.14
CA TRP A 34 -6.48 2.76 -6.79
C TRP A 34 -7.66 3.49 -6.15
N ILE A 35 -8.39 4.31 -6.93
CA ILE A 35 -9.68 4.91 -6.54
C ILE A 35 -10.68 3.81 -6.19
N SER A 36 -10.82 2.80 -7.03
CA SER A 36 -11.74 1.68 -6.79
C SER A 36 -11.44 0.96 -5.48
N GLU A 37 -10.18 0.69 -5.18
CA GLU A 37 -9.77 0.07 -3.92
C GLU A 37 -10.09 0.97 -2.73
N ALA A 38 -9.79 2.27 -2.81
CA ALA A 38 -10.10 3.24 -1.76
C ALA A 38 -11.61 3.38 -1.51
N MET A 39 -12.42 3.39 -2.57
CA MET A 39 -13.88 3.43 -2.47
C MET A 39 -14.42 2.20 -1.75
N GLU A 40 -13.99 1.00 -2.13
CA GLU A 40 -14.41 -0.25 -1.49
C GLU A 40 -13.97 -0.33 -0.01
N MET A 41 -12.82 0.24 0.33
CA MET A 41 -12.38 0.32 1.73
C MET A 41 -13.21 1.31 2.54
N MET A 42 -13.49 2.50 1.99
CA MET A 42 -14.28 3.51 2.65
C MET A 42 -15.76 3.10 2.81
N LEU A 43 -16.29 2.37 1.84
CA LEU A 43 -17.62 1.78 1.82
C LEU A 43 -17.93 0.95 3.08
N LEU A 44 -16.92 0.28 3.65
CA LEU A 44 -17.09 -0.61 4.81
C LEU A 44 -17.63 0.13 6.04
N SER A 45 -17.32 1.42 6.20
CA SER A 45 -17.82 2.23 7.30
C SER A 45 -19.32 2.59 7.19
N PHE A 46 -19.90 2.46 6.01
CA PHE A 46 -21.30 2.80 5.77
C PHE A 46 -22.21 1.57 5.70
N VAL A 47 -21.72 0.49 5.09
CA VAL A 47 -22.52 -0.72 4.85
C VAL A 47 -22.78 -1.48 6.13
N GLY A 48 -21.83 -1.61 7.05
CA GLY A 48 -21.98 -2.31 8.32
C GLY A 48 -23.21 -1.85 9.10
N PRO A 49 -23.27 -0.57 9.52
CA PRO A 49 -24.41 -0.01 10.24
C PRO A 49 -25.74 -0.13 9.49
N ALA A 50 -25.75 0.06 8.16
CA ALA A 50 -26.97 0.00 7.36
C ALA A 50 -27.54 -1.42 7.27
N VAL A 51 -26.69 -2.41 7.04
CA VAL A 51 -27.10 -3.83 6.99
C VAL A 51 -27.55 -4.32 8.37
N LYS A 52 -26.85 -3.89 9.43
CA LYS A 52 -27.25 -4.17 10.82
C LYS A 52 -28.67 -3.67 11.10
N SER A 53 -28.96 -2.44 10.73
CA SER A 53 -30.28 -1.85 10.91
C SER A 53 -31.37 -2.62 10.15
N GLN A 54 -31.07 -3.09 8.93
CA GLN A 54 -32.05 -3.78 8.10
C GLN A 54 -32.27 -5.25 8.49
N TRP A 55 -31.20 -5.96 8.88
CA TRP A 55 -31.25 -7.40 9.17
C TRP A 55 -31.13 -7.74 10.65
N HIS A 56 -31.14 -6.73 11.54
CA HIS A 56 -31.04 -6.87 13.00
C HIS A 56 -29.81 -7.70 13.43
N LEU A 57 -28.64 -7.40 12.83
CA LEU A 57 -27.42 -8.14 13.09
C LEU A 57 -26.87 -7.84 14.48
N THR A 58 -26.15 -8.83 15.05
CA THR A 58 -25.34 -8.63 16.25
C THR A 58 -24.10 -7.78 15.92
N PRO A 59 -23.46 -7.14 16.92
CA PRO A 59 -22.21 -6.40 16.71
C PRO A 59 -21.10 -7.27 16.08
N ASP A 60 -21.03 -8.54 16.47
CA ASP A 60 -20.03 -9.48 15.90
C ASP A 60 -20.30 -9.79 14.43
N GLN A 61 -21.57 -9.94 14.04
CA GLN A 61 -21.94 -10.13 12.65
C GLN A 61 -21.66 -8.89 11.80
N GLU A 62 -21.88 -7.71 12.33
CA GLU A 62 -21.55 -6.45 11.66
C GLU A 62 -20.05 -6.30 11.44
N SER A 63 -19.24 -6.53 12.48
CA SER A 63 -17.77 -6.46 12.36
C SER A 63 -17.20 -7.50 11.40
N LEU A 64 -17.84 -8.70 11.32
CA LEU A 64 -17.41 -9.74 10.40
C LEU A 64 -17.58 -9.35 8.92
N VAL A 65 -18.59 -8.54 8.56
CA VAL A 65 -18.75 -8.03 7.17
C VAL A 65 -17.53 -7.24 6.72
N THR A 66 -16.92 -6.46 7.62
CA THR A 66 -15.71 -5.70 7.33
C THR A 66 -14.47 -6.59 7.39
N SER A 67 -14.35 -7.42 8.42
CA SER A 67 -13.16 -8.28 8.63
C SER A 67 -12.96 -9.28 7.51
N ILE A 68 -14.03 -9.83 6.92
CA ILE A 68 -13.94 -10.81 5.82
C ILE A 68 -13.33 -10.22 4.55
N VAL A 69 -13.53 -8.91 4.32
CA VAL A 69 -12.90 -8.22 3.18
C VAL A 69 -11.38 -8.19 3.36
N PHE A 70 -10.89 -7.82 4.53
CA PHE A 70 -9.44 -7.83 4.81
C PHE A 70 -8.84 -9.23 4.79
N ALA A 71 -9.57 -10.24 5.27
CA ALA A 71 -9.15 -11.63 5.17
C ALA A 71 -9.06 -12.07 3.69
N GLY A 72 -10.03 -11.69 2.87
CA GLY A 72 -9.99 -11.87 1.42
C GLY A 72 -8.78 -11.18 0.79
N MET A 73 -8.48 -9.93 1.16
CA MET A 73 -7.32 -9.18 0.67
C MET A 73 -5.99 -9.86 1.03
N LEU A 74 -5.88 -10.44 2.22
CA LEU A 74 -4.67 -11.16 2.64
C LEU A 74 -4.41 -12.37 1.73
N ILE A 75 -5.45 -13.16 1.45
CA ILE A 75 -5.37 -14.31 0.54
C ILE A 75 -5.10 -13.85 -0.89
N GLY A 76 -5.81 -12.80 -1.32
CA GLY A 76 -5.71 -12.21 -2.66
C GLY A 76 -4.32 -11.68 -2.96
N ALA A 77 -3.68 -10.99 -2.01
CA ALA A 77 -2.35 -10.41 -2.21
C ALA A 77 -1.31 -11.46 -2.60
N TYR A 78 -1.34 -12.61 -1.96
CA TYR A 78 -0.46 -13.73 -2.32
C TYR A 78 -0.86 -14.37 -3.67
N SER A 79 -2.14 -14.69 -3.82
CA SER A 79 -2.64 -15.41 -5.00
C SER A 79 -2.41 -14.64 -6.30
N TRP A 80 -2.72 -13.35 -6.31
CA TRP A 80 -2.57 -12.50 -7.51
C TRP A 80 -1.11 -12.17 -7.81
N GLY A 81 -0.25 -12.09 -6.81
CA GLY A 81 1.19 -12.01 -7.01
C GLY A 81 1.68 -13.17 -7.86
N VAL A 82 1.39 -14.42 -7.43
CA VAL A 82 1.78 -15.64 -8.16
C VAL A 82 1.15 -15.69 -9.56
N VAL A 83 -0.13 -15.35 -9.69
CA VAL A 83 -0.82 -15.34 -10.99
C VAL A 83 -0.19 -14.33 -11.93
N SER A 84 0.12 -13.12 -11.47
CA SER A 84 0.70 -12.07 -12.30
C SER A 84 2.12 -12.38 -12.75
N ASP A 85 2.93 -13.04 -11.91
CA ASP A 85 4.29 -13.46 -12.27
C ASP A 85 4.28 -14.58 -13.31
N LYS A 86 3.30 -15.49 -13.24
CA LYS A 86 3.19 -16.62 -14.17
C LYS A 86 2.56 -16.24 -15.52
N PHE A 87 1.48 -15.48 -15.51
CA PHE A 87 0.65 -15.21 -16.68
C PHE A 87 0.78 -13.78 -17.24
N GLY A 88 1.49 -12.90 -16.56
CA GLY A 88 1.69 -11.50 -16.94
C GLY A 88 0.91 -10.54 -16.06
N ARG A 89 1.46 -9.34 -15.89
CA ARG A 89 0.88 -8.29 -15.04
C ARG A 89 -0.50 -7.87 -15.52
N ARG A 90 -0.65 -7.66 -16.82
CA ARG A 90 -1.91 -7.26 -17.47
C ARG A 90 -3.04 -8.26 -17.20
N LYS A 91 -2.78 -9.57 -17.35
CA LYS A 91 -3.78 -10.60 -17.07
C LYS A 91 -4.07 -10.72 -15.57
N GLY A 92 -3.06 -10.55 -14.72
CA GLY A 92 -3.20 -10.55 -13.26
C GLY A 92 -4.26 -9.55 -12.83
N PHE A 93 -4.08 -8.26 -13.13
CA PHE A 93 -5.04 -7.24 -12.71
C PHE A 93 -6.38 -7.27 -13.45
N LEU A 94 -6.46 -7.85 -14.67
CA LEU A 94 -7.74 -8.11 -15.33
C LEU A 94 -8.63 -9.02 -14.48
N VAL A 95 -8.05 -10.13 -14.00
CA VAL A 95 -8.82 -11.10 -13.20
C VAL A 95 -9.18 -10.50 -11.85
N THR A 96 -8.28 -9.70 -11.23
CA THR A 96 -8.61 -8.99 -9.98
C THR A 96 -9.77 -8.03 -10.18
N ALA A 97 -9.75 -7.21 -11.23
CA ALA A 97 -10.83 -6.28 -11.55
C ALA A 97 -12.15 -7.01 -11.84
N LEU A 98 -12.09 -8.16 -12.53
CA LEU A 98 -13.27 -9.00 -12.81
C LEU A 98 -13.87 -9.53 -11.50
N VAL A 99 -13.06 -10.11 -10.64
CA VAL A 99 -13.51 -10.66 -9.35
C VAL A 99 -14.11 -9.56 -8.47
N THR A 100 -13.43 -8.40 -8.35
CA THR A 100 -13.92 -7.27 -7.55
C THR A 100 -15.24 -6.73 -8.10
N SER A 101 -15.32 -6.49 -9.41
CA SER A 101 -16.52 -5.95 -10.05
C SER A 101 -17.72 -6.88 -9.92
N VAL A 102 -17.56 -8.16 -10.29
CA VAL A 102 -18.67 -9.14 -10.21
C VAL A 102 -19.12 -9.32 -8.77
N ALA A 103 -18.18 -9.51 -7.83
CA ALA A 103 -18.52 -9.68 -6.42
C ALA A 103 -19.13 -8.39 -5.80
N GLY A 104 -18.68 -7.20 -6.25
CA GLY A 104 -19.24 -5.92 -5.87
C GLY A 104 -20.73 -5.81 -6.26
N PHE A 105 -21.06 -6.09 -7.54
CA PHE A 105 -22.44 -6.09 -7.99
C PHE A 105 -23.28 -7.19 -7.33
N LEU A 106 -22.72 -8.38 -7.11
CA LEU A 106 -23.42 -9.44 -6.36
C LEU A 106 -23.71 -9.02 -4.92
N SER A 107 -22.83 -8.26 -4.29
CA SER A 107 -23.06 -7.69 -2.96
C SER A 107 -24.25 -6.73 -2.96
N ALA A 108 -24.43 -5.93 -4.01
CA ALA A 108 -25.54 -4.98 -4.12
C ALA A 108 -26.93 -5.67 -4.17
N VAL A 109 -26.99 -6.85 -4.77
CA VAL A 109 -28.23 -7.64 -4.91
C VAL A 109 -28.38 -8.76 -3.85
N ALA A 110 -27.49 -8.81 -2.86
CA ALA A 110 -27.51 -9.85 -1.83
C ALA A 110 -28.87 -9.92 -1.09
N PRO A 111 -29.53 -11.10 -1.06
CA PRO A 111 -30.84 -11.25 -0.41
C PRO A 111 -30.74 -11.41 1.10
N ASN A 112 -29.61 -11.87 1.61
CA ASN A 112 -29.40 -12.15 3.03
C ASN A 112 -27.93 -11.94 3.44
N TYR A 113 -27.68 -11.98 4.75
CA TYR A 113 -26.37 -11.77 5.36
C TYR A 113 -25.29 -12.71 4.83
N ASN A 114 -25.57 -14.01 4.72
CA ASN A 114 -24.56 -14.99 4.31
C ASN A 114 -24.09 -14.77 2.87
N VAL A 115 -25.00 -14.43 1.96
CA VAL A 115 -24.64 -14.12 0.57
C VAL A 115 -23.82 -12.83 0.49
N LEU A 116 -24.20 -11.80 1.28
CA LEU A 116 -23.42 -10.58 1.38
C LEU A 116 -22.02 -10.86 1.91
N LEU A 117 -21.89 -11.65 2.97
CA LEU A 117 -20.62 -12.00 3.58
C LEU A 117 -19.68 -12.71 2.59
N ILE A 118 -20.20 -13.72 1.87
CA ILE A 118 -19.43 -14.43 0.83
C ILE A 118 -19.01 -13.48 -0.29
N ALA A 119 -19.92 -12.67 -0.80
CA ALA A 119 -19.65 -11.70 -1.85
C ALA A 119 -18.59 -10.67 -1.41
N ARG A 120 -18.67 -10.17 -0.17
CA ARG A 120 -17.64 -9.27 0.42
C ARG A 120 -16.27 -9.94 0.56
N GLY A 121 -16.23 -11.23 0.90
CA GLY A 121 -14.99 -12.00 0.91
C GLY A 121 -14.33 -12.08 -0.48
N PHE A 122 -15.13 -12.28 -1.53
CA PHE A 122 -14.62 -12.25 -2.91
C PHE A 122 -14.22 -10.85 -3.37
N VAL A 123 -14.93 -9.79 -2.96
CA VAL A 123 -14.47 -8.41 -3.19
C VAL A 123 -13.09 -8.23 -2.57
N GLY A 124 -12.90 -8.62 -1.31
CA GLY A 124 -11.60 -8.57 -0.64
C GLY A 124 -10.53 -9.35 -1.40
N LEU A 125 -10.84 -10.57 -1.85
CA LEU A 125 -9.92 -11.37 -2.67
C LEU A 125 -9.47 -10.60 -3.90
N GLY A 126 -10.39 -9.95 -4.63
CA GLY A 126 -10.04 -9.12 -5.79
C GLY A 126 -9.18 -7.92 -5.42
N LEU A 127 -9.54 -7.16 -4.38
CA LEU A 127 -8.79 -6.00 -3.89
C LEU A 127 -7.36 -6.34 -3.44
N GLY A 128 -7.11 -7.58 -3.03
CA GLY A 128 -5.75 -8.06 -2.76
C GLY A 128 -4.77 -7.92 -3.93
N GLY A 129 -5.26 -7.67 -5.16
CA GLY A 129 -4.45 -7.44 -6.35
C GLY A 129 -3.87 -6.03 -6.51
N GLY A 130 -4.14 -5.08 -5.59
CA GLY A 130 -3.61 -3.72 -5.64
C GLY A 130 -2.08 -3.63 -5.85
N PRO A 131 -1.25 -4.42 -5.16
CA PRO A 131 0.19 -4.45 -5.40
C PRO A 131 0.60 -4.83 -6.83
N VAL A 132 -0.18 -5.66 -7.52
CA VAL A 132 0.07 -6.03 -8.93
C VAL A 132 -0.12 -4.83 -9.84
N LEU A 133 -1.17 -4.05 -9.61
CA LEU A 133 -1.47 -2.84 -10.37
C LEU A 133 -0.42 -1.75 -10.14
N LEU A 134 0.01 -1.56 -8.90
CA LEU A 134 1.09 -0.63 -8.57
C LEU A 134 2.40 -1.03 -9.24
N ALA A 135 2.79 -2.30 -9.15
CA ALA A 135 3.98 -2.81 -9.79
C ALA A 135 3.95 -2.60 -11.31
N TRP A 136 2.81 -2.91 -11.95
CA TRP A 136 2.60 -2.68 -13.37
C TRP A 136 2.77 -1.20 -13.75
N PHE A 137 2.21 -0.27 -13.00
CA PHE A 137 2.38 1.18 -13.23
C PHE A 137 3.85 1.60 -13.16
N LEU A 138 4.57 1.19 -12.10
CA LEU A 138 5.95 1.58 -11.88
C LEU A 138 6.93 1.05 -12.94
N GLU A 139 6.57 -0.01 -13.66
CA GLU A 139 7.37 -0.55 -14.76
C GLU A 139 7.38 0.34 -16.00
N PHE A 140 6.46 1.31 -16.12
CA PHE A 140 6.43 2.30 -17.20
C PHE A 140 6.97 3.67 -16.79
N VAL A 141 7.34 3.83 -15.53
CA VAL A 141 7.85 5.11 -15.00
C VAL A 141 9.37 5.12 -15.04
N PRO A 142 10.01 6.18 -15.63
CA PRO A 142 11.46 6.34 -15.63
C PRO A 142 12.04 6.30 -14.21
N ALA A 143 13.15 5.57 -14.03
CA ALA A 143 13.75 5.33 -12.73
C ALA A 143 13.97 6.59 -11.86
N PRO A 144 14.52 7.71 -12.40
CA PRO A 144 14.78 8.91 -11.61
C PRO A 144 13.52 9.59 -11.05
N SER A 145 12.36 9.39 -11.67
CA SER A 145 11.10 10.06 -11.29
C SER A 145 10.10 9.15 -10.56
N ARG A 146 10.43 7.87 -10.32
CA ARG A 146 9.52 6.90 -9.68
C ARG A 146 8.97 7.36 -8.35
N GLY A 147 9.81 7.96 -7.49
CA GLY A 147 9.38 8.45 -6.18
C GLY A 147 8.28 9.52 -6.29
N THR A 148 8.50 10.53 -7.12
CA THR A 148 7.52 11.61 -7.35
C THR A 148 6.18 11.07 -7.88
N TRP A 149 6.24 10.18 -8.87
CA TRP A 149 5.02 9.60 -9.46
C TRP A 149 4.30 8.63 -8.53
N MET A 150 5.02 8.01 -7.60
CA MET A 150 4.42 7.18 -6.56
C MET A 150 3.62 8.02 -5.56
N VAL A 151 4.12 9.21 -5.18
CA VAL A 151 3.35 10.16 -4.35
C VAL A 151 2.10 10.64 -5.09
N ILE A 152 2.21 11.00 -6.37
CA ILE A 152 1.07 11.40 -7.20
C ILE A 152 0.06 10.25 -7.32
N PHE A 153 0.53 9.02 -7.51
CA PHE A 153 -0.32 7.83 -7.53
C PHE A 153 -1.07 7.62 -6.20
N SER A 154 -0.41 7.87 -5.07
CA SER A 154 -1.04 7.78 -3.75
C SER A 154 -2.19 8.78 -3.56
N ALA A 155 -2.17 9.94 -4.24
CA ALA A 155 -3.26 10.90 -4.19
C ALA A 155 -4.59 10.33 -4.75
N PHE A 156 -4.54 9.36 -5.67
CA PHE A 156 -5.75 8.70 -6.17
C PHE A 156 -6.51 7.94 -5.07
N TRP A 157 -5.81 7.42 -4.07
CA TRP A 157 -6.44 6.84 -2.87
C TRP A 157 -7.28 7.87 -2.13
N THR A 158 -6.70 9.02 -1.85
CA THR A 158 -7.39 10.12 -1.18
C THR A 158 -8.62 10.61 -1.97
N PHE A 159 -8.49 10.72 -3.30
CA PHE A 159 -9.64 11.04 -4.16
C PHE A 159 -10.74 9.98 -4.06
N GLY A 160 -10.38 8.70 -4.06
CA GLY A 160 -11.32 7.60 -3.90
C GLY A 160 -12.06 7.64 -2.56
N SER A 161 -11.33 7.86 -1.45
CA SER A 161 -11.91 7.97 -0.11
C SER A 161 -12.91 9.13 0.02
N ILE A 162 -12.57 10.29 -0.53
CA ILE A 162 -13.43 11.48 -0.53
C ILE A 162 -14.64 11.27 -1.44
N PHE A 163 -14.42 10.71 -2.62
CA PHE A 163 -15.49 10.45 -3.58
C PHE A 163 -16.53 9.47 -3.02
N GLU A 164 -16.08 8.37 -2.39
CA GLU A 164 -16.98 7.41 -1.74
C GLU A 164 -17.76 8.04 -0.59
N SER A 165 -17.12 8.87 0.23
CA SER A 165 -17.79 9.55 1.34
C SER A 165 -18.85 10.55 0.83
N ALA A 166 -18.57 11.26 -0.27
CA ALA A 166 -19.53 12.13 -0.93
C ALA A 166 -20.69 11.33 -1.54
N LEU A 167 -20.37 10.22 -2.20
CA LEU A 167 -21.35 9.31 -2.79
C LEU A 167 -22.27 8.74 -1.70
N ALA A 168 -21.73 8.29 -0.58
CA ALA A 168 -22.49 7.80 0.54
C ALA A 168 -23.42 8.87 1.12
N TRP A 169 -22.93 10.12 1.26
CA TRP A 169 -23.75 11.23 1.76
C TRP A 169 -24.97 11.52 0.87
N ILE A 170 -24.82 11.38 -0.45
CA ILE A 170 -25.91 11.64 -1.41
C ILE A 170 -26.83 10.41 -1.54
N VAL A 171 -26.27 9.22 -1.67
CA VAL A 171 -26.98 8.01 -2.06
C VAL A 171 -27.66 7.32 -0.87
N MET A 172 -26.98 7.22 0.28
CA MET A 172 -27.48 6.45 1.42
C MET A 172 -28.83 6.92 1.95
N PRO A 173 -29.11 8.24 2.11
CA PRO A 173 -30.39 8.72 2.61
C PRO A 173 -31.56 8.48 1.66
N GLN A 174 -31.33 8.42 0.35
CA GLN A 174 -32.36 8.37 -0.67
C GLN A 174 -32.57 6.97 -1.27
N LEU A 175 -31.47 6.29 -1.59
CA LEU A 175 -31.49 5.02 -2.36
C LEU A 175 -31.04 3.82 -1.50
N GLY A 176 -30.36 4.08 -0.38
CA GLY A 176 -29.88 3.05 0.53
C GLY A 176 -28.58 2.36 0.10
N TRP A 177 -28.12 1.43 0.93
CA TRP A 177 -26.80 0.80 0.83
C TRP A 177 -26.60 -0.08 -0.42
N ARG A 178 -27.67 -0.67 -0.97
CA ARG A 178 -27.56 -1.50 -2.18
C ARG A 178 -27.11 -0.71 -3.40
N TRP A 179 -27.65 0.50 -3.55
CA TRP A 179 -27.22 1.41 -4.62
C TRP A 179 -25.80 1.91 -4.40
N LEU A 180 -25.42 2.18 -3.15
CA LEU A 180 -24.05 2.56 -2.83
C LEU A 180 -23.07 1.45 -3.25
N LEU A 181 -23.34 0.18 -2.88
CA LEU A 181 -22.53 -0.97 -3.30
C LEU A 181 -22.41 -1.09 -4.83
N GLY A 182 -23.53 -0.94 -5.53
CA GLY A 182 -23.53 -1.03 -7.01
C GLY A 182 -22.73 0.09 -7.67
N LEU A 183 -22.85 1.31 -7.16
CA LEU A 183 -22.11 2.47 -7.70
C LEU A 183 -20.61 2.38 -7.37
N SER A 184 -20.24 1.91 -6.18
CA SER A 184 -18.85 1.72 -5.78
C SER A 184 -18.12 0.61 -6.56
N ALA A 185 -18.88 -0.35 -7.15
CA ALA A 185 -18.32 -1.36 -8.04
C ALA A 185 -18.05 -0.83 -9.47
N LEU A 186 -18.58 0.36 -9.85
CA LEU A 186 -18.41 0.89 -11.20
C LEU A 186 -16.96 1.17 -11.60
N PRO A 187 -16.08 1.75 -10.77
CA PRO A 187 -14.69 1.97 -11.17
C PRO A 187 -13.95 0.67 -11.49
N SER A 188 -14.19 -0.41 -10.71
CA SER A 188 -13.64 -1.74 -11.03
C SER A 188 -14.16 -2.27 -12.36
N PHE A 189 -15.44 -2.04 -12.67
CA PHE A 189 -16.04 -2.42 -13.96
C PHE A 189 -15.44 -1.60 -15.11
N LEU A 190 -15.21 -0.30 -14.91
CA LEU A 190 -14.57 0.55 -15.92
C LEU A 190 -13.14 0.07 -16.27
N LEU A 191 -12.40 -0.49 -15.31
CA LEU A 191 -11.11 -1.12 -15.60
C LEU A 191 -11.24 -2.26 -16.61
N LEU A 192 -12.33 -3.03 -16.57
CA LEU A 192 -12.58 -4.09 -17.56
C LEU A 192 -12.89 -3.52 -18.94
N VAL A 193 -13.68 -2.45 -18.99
CA VAL A 193 -14.04 -1.79 -20.27
C VAL A 193 -12.80 -1.25 -20.98
N PHE A 194 -11.91 -0.60 -20.22
CA PHE A 194 -10.68 0.00 -20.76
C PHE A 194 -9.48 -0.97 -20.82
N TYR A 195 -9.66 -2.24 -20.47
CA TYR A 195 -8.60 -3.24 -20.45
C TYR A 195 -7.81 -3.35 -21.76
N ASN A 196 -8.49 -3.23 -22.91
CA ASN A 196 -7.83 -3.35 -24.20
C ASN A 196 -6.80 -2.24 -24.49
N MET A 197 -6.87 -1.12 -23.78
CA MET A 197 -5.93 -0.01 -23.92
C MET A 197 -4.65 -0.21 -23.10
N THR A 198 -4.60 -1.21 -22.20
CA THR A 198 -3.46 -1.43 -21.32
C THR A 198 -2.43 -2.35 -21.96
N PRO A 199 -1.15 -1.95 -22.01
CA PRO A 199 -0.06 -2.79 -22.50
C PRO A 199 0.34 -3.84 -21.46
N GLU A 200 1.01 -4.92 -21.91
CA GLU A 200 1.67 -5.85 -21.00
C GLU A 200 2.97 -5.25 -20.48
N SER A 201 3.44 -5.72 -19.32
CA SER A 201 4.70 -5.33 -18.71
C SER A 201 5.90 -5.56 -19.66
N LEU A 202 6.71 -4.51 -19.85
CA LEU A 202 7.94 -4.58 -20.65
C LEU A 202 8.93 -5.60 -20.08
N ARG A 203 9.14 -5.57 -18.76
CA ARG A 203 10.05 -6.48 -18.07
C ARG A 203 9.57 -7.92 -18.15
N TYR A 204 8.27 -8.16 -17.98
CA TYR A 204 7.68 -9.50 -18.13
C TYR A 204 7.89 -10.04 -19.56
N LEU A 205 7.68 -9.22 -20.58
CA LEU A 205 7.90 -9.63 -21.98
C LEU A 205 9.36 -9.97 -22.26
N CYS A 206 10.29 -9.16 -21.76
CA CYS A 206 11.73 -9.42 -21.88
C CYS A 206 12.12 -10.75 -21.18
N LEU A 207 11.65 -10.98 -19.95
CA LEU A 207 11.91 -12.22 -19.21
C LEU A 207 11.35 -13.47 -19.90
N LYS A 208 10.23 -13.34 -20.65
CA LYS A 208 9.65 -14.43 -21.45
C LYS A 208 10.26 -14.58 -22.85
N GLY A 209 11.32 -13.82 -23.15
CA GLY A 209 11.98 -13.86 -24.47
C GLY A 209 11.19 -13.20 -25.60
N LYS A 210 10.09 -12.50 -25.31
CA LYS A 210 9.25 -11.79 -26.29
C LYS A 210 9.73 -10.37 -26.54
N LYS A 211 11.02 -10.21 -26.89
CA LYS A 211 11.64 -8.91 -27.10
C LYS A 211 10.95 -8.08 -28.19
N ASN A 212 10.48 -8.74 -29.28
CA ASN A 212 9.78 -8.04 -30.37
C ASN A 212 8.47 -7.38 -29.88
N ASP A 213 7.73 -8.02 -28.98
CA ASP A 213 6.50 -7.43 -28.43
C ASP A 213 6.85 -6.26 -27.48
N ALA A 214 7.94 -6.38 -26.70
CA ALA A 214 8.44 -5.28 -25.88
C ALA A 214 8.88 -4.08 -26.73
N CYS A 215 9.62 -4.30 -27.83
CA CYS A 215 10.01 -3.25 -28.76
C CYS A 215 8.80 -2.51 -29.36
N ARG A 216 7.75 -3.24 -29.77
CA ARG A 216 6.51 -2.61 -30.28
C ARG A 216 5.84 -1.70 -29.26
N ILE A 217 5.85 -2.08 -27.98
CA ILE A 217 5.32 -1.22 -26.90
C ILE A 217 6.22 0.01 -26.73
N LEU A 218 7.56 -0.15 -26.73
CA LEU A 218 8.51 0.96 -26.65
C LEU A 218 8.34 1.93 -27.83
N GLU A 219 8.18 1.44 -29.06
CA GLU A 219 7.88 2.26 -30.24
C GLU A 219 6.55 3.04 -30.09
N THR A 220 5.55 2.42 -29.48
CA THR A 220 4.27 3.07 -29.20
C THR A 220 4.45 4.19 -28.17
N ILE A 221 5.27 3.97 -27.14
CA ILE A 221 5.62 4.97 -26.13
C ILE A 221 6.36 6.15 -26.78
N ALA A 222 7.40 5.85 -27.57
CA ALA A 222 8.17 6.85 -28.31
C ALA A 222 7.29 7.74 -29.19
N ARG A 223 6.41 7.10 -29.99
CA ARG A 223 5.47 7.80 -30.87
C ARG A 223 4.49 8.69 -30.11
N LEU A 224 3.91 8.21 -29.00
CA LEU A 224 2.95 9.00 -28.21
C LEU A 224 3.62 10.14 -27.43
N ASN A 225 4.82 9.91 -26.96
CA ASN A 225 5.61 10.92 -26.23
C ASN A 225 6.33 11.90 -27.18
N LYS A 226 6.36 11.58 -28.50
CA LYS A 226 7.11 12.35 -29.53
C LYS A 226 8.62 12.41 -29.26
N ASN A 227 9.18 11.36 -28.68
CA ASN A 227 10.59 11.18 -28.42
C ASN A 227 11.11 9.99 -29.20
N GLU A 228 12.42 9.94 -29.43
CA GLU A 228 13.06 8.86 -30.18
C GLU A 228 13.49 7.72 -29.25
N LEU A 229 13.43 6.50 -29.78
CA LEU A 229 13.95 5.32 -29.09
C LEU A 229 15.47 5.30 -29.21
N PRO A 230 16.23 4.89 -28.17
CA PRO A 230 17.67 4.71 -28.30
C PRO A 230 18.04 3.76 -29.43
N LEU A 231 19.08 4.10 -30.18
CA LEU A 231 19.62 3.26 -31.27
C LEU A 231 20.32 2.05 -30.63
N GLY A 232 20.00 0.83 -31.10
CA GLY A 232 20.65 -0.39 -30.62
C GLY A 232 19.70 -1.56 -30.42
N VAL A 233 20.17 -2.59 -29.72
CA VAL A 233 19.42 -3.81 -29.43
C VAL A 233 18.93 -3.80 -27.99
N LEU A 234 17.64 -4.08 -27.77
CA LEU A 234 17.06 -4.24 -26.45
C LEU A 234 17.62 -5.50 -25.77
N VAL A 235 18.26 -5.32 -24.61
CA VAL A 235 18.82 -6.39 -23.79
C VAL A 235 18.19 -6.42 -22.42
N THR A 236 18.17 -7.61 -21.83
CA THR A 236 17.71 -7.76 -20.44
C THR A 236 18.84 -7.37 -19.47
N ASP A 237 18.47 -6.90 -18.27
CA ASP A 237 19.45 -6.55 -17.23
C ASP A 237 20.41 -7.74 -16.94
N HIS A 238 19.89 -8.98 -17.00
CA HIS A 238 20.68 -10.20 -16.84
C HIS A 238 21.71 -10.41 -17.98
N GLU A 239 21.37 -10.07 -19.21
CA GLU A 239 22.30 -10.17 -20.35
C GLU A 239 23.44 -9.14 -20.24
N ILE A 240 23.12 -7.92 -19.76
CA ILE A 240 24.11 -6.87 -19.49
C ILE A 240 25.08 -7.33 -18.40
N GLU A 241 24.58 -7.92 -17.32
CA GLU A 241 25.38 -8.41 -16.19
C GLU A 241 26.29 -9.57 -16.58
N MET A 242 25.82 -10.48 -17.44
CA MET A 242 26.61 -11.59 -17.97
C MET A 242 27.73 -11.11 -18.90
N GLN A 243 27.48 -10.09 -19.70
CA GLN A 243 28.53 -9.51 -20.59
C GLN A 243 29.52 -8.67 -19.82
N GLY A 244 29.13 -7.93 -18.79
CA GLY A 244 30.05 -7.21 -17.90
C GLY A 244 31.02 -8.15 -17.17
N ARG A 245 30.63 -9.40 -16.91
CA ARG A 245 31.51 -10.43 -16.32
C ARG A 245 32.42 -11.11 -17.32
N SER A 246 32.18 -10.99 -18.61
CA SER A 246 32.96 -11.64 -19.68
C SER A 246 34.07 -10.71 -20.29
N LEU A 247 34.16 -9.48 -19.83
CA LEU A 247 35.31 -8.61 -20.22
C LEU A 247 36.51 -8.97 -19.35
N PRO A 248 37.64 -9.44 -19.94
CA PRO A 248 38.88 -9.61 -19.21
C PRO A 248 39.33 -8.23 -18.72
N VAL A 249 39.46 -8.06 -17.41
CA VAL A 249 40.16 -6.92 -16.84
C VAL A 249 41.63 -7.09 -17.18
N GLU A 250 42.04 -6.61 -18.33
CA GLU A 250 43.43 -6.46 -18.74
C GLU A 250 44.02 -5.34 -17.88
N GLY A 251 44.55 -5.65 -16.74
CA GLY A 251 45.17 -4.68 -15.84
C GLY A 251 45.34 -5.09 -14.38
N ALA A 252 44.84 -6.24 -13.96
CA ALA A 252 44.97 -6.68 -12.56
C ALA A 252 46.04 -7.76 -12.34
N HIS A 253 47.11 -7.73 -13.12
CA HIS A 253 48.24 -8.67 -12.97
C HIS A 253 49.49 -7.98 -12.44
N LEU A 254 49.39 -7.28 -11.34
CA LEU A 254 50.58 -6.85 -10.58
C LEU A 254 50.19 -6.50 -9.15
N LEU A 255 49.81 -7.48 -8.34
CA LEU A 255 49.92 -7.49 -6.87
C LEU A 255 49.12 -8.67 -6.30
N SER A 256 49.61 -9.88 -6.51
CA SER A 256 49.20 -11.02 -5.66
C SER A 256 50.33 -12.04 -5.59
N SER A 257 51.18 -11.83 -4.62
CA SER A 257 51.99 -12.87 -4.05
C SER A 257 52.07 -12.64 -2.55
N VAL A 258 51.14 -13.21 -1.82
CA VAL A 258 51.34 -13.73 -0.45
C VAL A 258 50.29 -14.81 -0.23
N ASP A 259 50.77 -16.01 0.03
CA ASP A 259 50.07 -17.22 0.38
C ASP A 259 49.28 -17.03 1.66
N ASP A 260 48.00 -17.46 1.63
CA ASP A 260 47.33 -18.03 2.80
C ASP A 260 46.35 -19.11 2.34
N GLU A 261 46.82 -20.35 2.40
CA GLU A 261 46.04 -21.58 2.34
C GLU A 261 45.16 -21.69 3.59
N ASN A 262 43.89 -21.86 3.41
CA ASN A 262 42.83 -22.23 4.34
C ASN A 262 41.80 -21.15 4.69
N THR A 263 41.01 -20.76 3.68
CA THR A 263 39.61 -20.36 3.94
C THR A 263 38.76 -20.78 2.76
N THR A 264 37.90 -21.77 3.01
CA THR A 264 36.80 -22.17 2.11
C THR A 264 36.02 -20.91 1.69
N PRO A 265 35.83 -20.64 0.39
CA PRO A 265 35.07 -19.49 -0.05
C PRO A 265 33.62 -19.65 0.41
N PRO A 266 32.99 -18.59 0.96
CA PRO A 266 31.60 -18.63 1.30
C PRO A 266 30.79 -18.95 0.03
N SER A 267 29.97 -19.99 0.12
CA SER A 267 29.12 -20.48 -0.94
C SER A 267 28.43 -19.31 -1.66
N LYS A 268 28.74 -19.17 -2.97
CA LYS A 268 28.04 -18.25 -3.87
C LYS A 268 26.57 -18.61 -3.88
N TRP A 269 25.75 -17.85 -3.15
CA TRP A 269 24.31 -17.90 -3.28
C TRP A 269 23.98 -17.43 -4.70
N LYS A 270 23.49 -18.35 -5.54
CA LYS A 270 22.93 -18.01 -6.86
C LYS A 270 21.65 -17.26 -6.61
N ASP A 271 21.59 -15.97 -6.94
CA ASP A 271 20.39 -15.10 -6.79
C ASP A 271 19.17 -15.57 -7.59
N SER A 272 19.30 -16.57 -8.45
CA SER A 272 18.23 -17.01 -9.36
C SER A 272 17.28 -18.08 -8.83
N ASP A 273 17.52 -18.63 -7.62
CA ASP A 273 16.71 -19.74 -7.07
C ASP A 273 16.29 -19.55 -5.60
N MET A 274 16.19 -18.31 -5.13
CA MET A 274 15.69 -18.07 -3.76
C MET A 274 14.17 -18.24 -3.73
N GLY A 275 13.71 -19.42 -3.32
CA GLY A 275 12.30 -19.63 -3.01
C GLY A 275 11.81 -18.68 -1.92
N PRO A 276 10.51 -18.36 -1.86
CA PRO A 276 9.93 -17.40 -0.91
C PRO A 276 10.25 -17.72 0.56
N PHE A 277 10.48 -19.00 0.87
CA PHE A 277 10.86 -19.44 2.21
C PHE A 277 12.28 -18.99 2.58
N ASN A 278 13.24 -19.06 1.65
CA ASN A 278 14.60 -18.61 1.88
C ASN A 278 14.66 -17.07 2.07
N SER A 279 13.87 -16.30 1.32
CA SER A 279 13.75 -14.86 1.50
C SER A 279 13.21 -14.50 2.90
N LEU A 280 12.23 -15.25 3.41
CA LEU A 280 11.72 -15.09 4.77
C LEU A 280 12.80 -15.39 5.83
N LEU A 281 13.60 -16.44 5.65
CA LEU A 281 14.70 -16.76 6.56
C LEU A 281 15.77 -15.64 6.58
N ILE A 282 16.06 -15.03 5.44
CA ILE A 282 16.97 -13.87 5.37
C ILE A 282 16.41 -12.67 6.12
N LEU A 283 15.11 -12.38 5.98
CA LEU A 283 14.44 -11.31 6.71
C LEU A 283 14.46 -11.52 8.23
N LEU A 284 14.40 -12.77 8.67
CA LEU A 284 14.49 -13.15 10.09
C LEU A 284 15.93 -13.43 10.55
N SER A 285 16.94 -13.15 9.72
CA SER A 285 18.34 -13.29 10.11
C SER A 285 18.69 -12.31 11.25
N PRO A 286 19.69 -12.62 12.09
CA PRO A 286 20.09 -11.76 13.24
C PRO A 286 20.41 -10.32 12.87
N LYS A 287 20.76 -10.05 11.60
CA LYS A 287 21.05 -8.69 11.11
C LYS A 287 19.79 -7.87 10.80
N LEU A 288 18.73 -8.49 10.30
CA LEU A 288 17.52 -7.83 9.81
C LEU A 288 16.29 -8.05 10.71
N VAL A 289 16.29 -9.06 11.58
CA VAL A 289 15.13 -9.45 12.38
C VAL A 289 14.54 -8.28 13.19
N ARG A 290 15.41 -7.47 13.80
CA ARG A 290 14.95 -6.29 14.57
C ARG A 290 14.21 -5.30 13.69
N SER A 291 14.78 -4.92 12.55
CA SER A 291 14.14 -4.01 11.59
C SER A 291 12.85 -4.60 11.05
N THR A 292 12.86 -5.88 10.69
CA THR A 292 11.72 -6.59 10.13
C THR A 292 10.54 -6.64 11.11
N LEU A 293 10.76 -7.04 12.37
CA LEU A 293 9.71 -7.10 13.37
C LEU A 293 9.15 -5.71 13.72
N LEU A 294 10.00 -4.69 13.80
CA LEU A 294 9.56 -3.32 14.04
C LEU A 294 8.75 -2.76 12.86
N ILE A 295 9.15 -3.04 11.62
CA ILE A 295 8.40 -2.66 10.42
C ILE A 295 7.05 -3.37 10.39
N TRP A 296 6.97 -4.66 10.73
CA TRP A 296 5.72 -5.39 10.85
C TRP A 296 4.77 -4.76 11.88
N LEU A 297 5.30 -4.39 13.06
CA LEU A 297 4.54 -3.68 14.08
C LEU A 297 4.00 -2.34 13.54
N VAL A 298 4.83 -1.57 12.83
CA VAL A 298 4.43 -0.28 12.27
C VAL A 298 3.38 -0.43 11.17
N PHE A 299 3.50 -1.41 10.27
CA PHE A 299 2.46 -1.68 9.28
C PHE A 299 1.14 -2.11 9.92
N PHE A 300 1.22 -3.01 10.90
CA PHE A 300 0.05 -3.42 11.68
C PHE A 300 -0.64 -2.23 12.34
N GLY A 301 0.12 -1.41 13.07
CA GLY A 301 -0.41 -0.27 13.81
C GLY A 301 -0.95 0.84 12.89
N ASN A 302 -0.29 1.11 11.76
CA ASN A 302 -0.80 2.05 10.76
C ASN A 302 -2.16 1.60 10.21
N ALA A 303 -2.25 0.35 9.74
CA ALA A 303 -3.49 -0.15 9.15
C ALA A 303 -4.61 -0.28 10.20
N PHE A 304 -4.30 -0.83 11.39
CA PHE A 304 -5.24 -0.91 12.49
C PHE A 304 -5.81 0.47 12.86
N SER A 305 -4.95 1.48 12.96
CA SER A 305 -5.36 2.83 13.35
C SER A 305 -6.07 3.57 12.22
N TYR A 306 -5.60 3.45 10.97
CA TYR A 306 -6.24 4.09 9.81
C TYR A 306 -7.67 3.61 9.63
N TYR A 307 -7.87 2.29 9.53
CA TYR A 307 -9.21 1.72 9.38
C TYR A 307 -10.05 1.89 10.65
N GLY A 308 -9.40 1.87 11.82
CA GLY A 308 -10.05 2.16 13.08
C GLY A 308 -10.64 3.57 13.15
N LEU A 309 -9.89 4.58 12.75
CA LEU A 309 -10.39 5.96 12.70
C LEU A 309 -11.55 6.13 11.71
N VAL A 310 -11.51 5.42 10.58
CA VAL A 310 -12.60 5.39 9.60
C VAL A 310 -13.88 4.84 10.24
N LEU A 311 -13.80 3.70 10.93
CA LEU A 311 -14.94 3.07 11.62
C LEU A 311 -15.37 3.85 12.87
N LEU A 312 -14.42 4.35 13.67
CA LEU A 312 -14.75 5.14 14.86
C LEU A 312 -15.50 6.43 14.52
N THR A 313 -15.24 7.04 13.35
CA THR A 313 -15.97 8.23 12.92
C THR A 313 -17.48 7.96 12.80
N THR A 314 -17.88 6.79 12.32
CA THR A 314 -19.27 6.39 12.20
C THR A 314 -19.85 5.92 13.55
N GLU A 315 -19.09 5.12 14.29
CA GLU A 315 -19.56 4.48 15.52
C GLU A 315 -19.64 5.44 16.71
N LEU A 316 -18.71 6.39 16.88
CA LEU A 316 -18.73 7.34 18.00
C LEU A 316 -19.94 8.28 17.90
N ASN A 317 -20.29 8.75 16.70
CA ASN A 317 -21.44 9.60 16.51
C ASN A 317 -22.77 8.85 16.74
N ASN A 318 -22.81 7.55 16.41
CA ASN A 318 -23.97 6.69 16.69
C ASN A 318 -24.04 6.24 18.16
N GLY A 319 -22.90 5.89 18.76
CA GLY A 319 -22.79 5.38 20.14
C GLY A 319 -23.10 6.43 21.20
N ASN A 320 -22.67 7.68 21.02
CA ASN A 320 -22.98 8.79 21.91
C ASN A 320 -24.48 8.99 22.11
N ASN A 321 -25.26 8.80 21.04
CA ASN A 321 -26.71 8.91 21.12
C ASN A 321 -27.38 7.71 21.84
N ARG A 322 -26.81 6.50 21.75
CA ARG A 322 -27.39 5.28 22.36
C ARG A 322 -27.09 5.15 23.85
N CYS A 323 -25.86 5.41 24.27
CA CYS A 323 -25.44 5.23 25.67
C CYS A 323 -25.95 6.34 26.59
N LEU A 324 -26.21 7.55 26.08
CA LEU A 324 -26.85 8.65 26.82
C LEU A 324 -28.38 8.48 26.98
N GLN A 325 -29.04 7.75 26.07
CA GLN A 325 -30.49 7.61 26.03
C GLN A 325 -31.08 6.60 27.02
N THR A 326 -30.27 5.89 27.79
CA THR A 326 -30.76 5.01 28.85
C THR A 326 -31.46 5.81 30.00
N GLY A 327 -31.42 7.16 29.95
CA GLY A 327 -31.96 8.05 30.97
C GLY A 327 -33.07 9.01 30.57
N MET A 328 -33.31 9.35 29.28
CA MET A 328 -34.36 10.31 28.86
C MET A 328 -34.82 10.09 27.43
N GLN A 329 -36.09 10.05 27.28
CA GLN A 329 -36.99 10.10 26.10
C GLN A 329 -36.36 10.07 24.67
N LEU A 330 -36.92 9.11 23.89
CA LEU A 330 -36.76 8.90 22.46
C LEU A 330 -36.75 10.22 21.64
N GLN A 331 -35.60 10.65 21.20
CA GLN A 331 -35.50 11.47 20.00
C GLN A 331 -34.71 10.67 18.96
N LYS A 332 -35.43 10.18 17.97
CA LYS A 332 -35.03 9.30 16.89
C LYS A 332 -34.01 10.05 16.01
N SER A 333 -32.73 9.85 16.25
CA SER A 333 -31.65 10.20 15.33
C SER A 333 -30.89 8.91 15.00
N ASP A 334 -31.57 7.99 14.33
CA ASP A 334 -30.98 6.78 13.78
C ASP A 334 -30.32 7.11 12.42
N GLY A 335 -29.16 7.82 12.40
CA GLY A 335 -28.49 8.12 11.17
C GLY A 335 -26.98 8.28 11.36
N VAL A 336 -26.20 7.52 10.59
CA VAL A 336 -24.75 7.77 10.42
C VAL A 336 -24.57 9.22 9.97
N SER A 337 -23.69 9.96 10.65
CA SER A 337 -23.34 11.31 10.21
C SER A 337 -22.42 11.26 8.97
N TYR A 338 -23.01 11.08 7.79
CA TYR A 338 -22.29 11.05 6.52
C TYR A 338 -21.45 12.30 6.30
N ARG A 339 -21.92 13.45 6.81
CA ARG A 339 -21.20 14.73 6.75
C ARG A 339 -19.88 14.65 7.50
N ASP A 340 -19.85 14.08 8.69
CA ASP A 340 -18.63 14.02 9.52
C ASP A 340 -17.60 13.06 8.91
N VAL A 341 -18.07 11.95 8.34
CA VAL A 341 -17.21 11.04 7.59
C VAL A 341 -16.63 11.71 6.35
N PHE A 342 -17.44 12.49 5.62
CA PHE A 342 -16.97 13.26 4.48
C PHE A 342 -15.91 14.30 4.89
N ILE A 343 -16.15 15.06 5.96
CA ILE A 343 -15.20 16.05 6.49
C ILE A 343 -13.88 15.36 6.90
N THR A 344 -13.95 14.27 7.63
CA THR A 344 -12.75 13.55 8.07
C THR A 344 -12.00 12.87 6.93
N SER A 345 -12.65 12.56 5.81
CA SER A 345 -11.98 12.03 4.62
C SER A 345 -11.07 13.07 3.96
N PHE A 346 -11.43 14.37 4.04
CA PHE A 346 -10.53 15.43 3.59
C PHE A 346 -9.22 15.53 4.37
N ALA A 347 -9.15 14.97 5.59
CA ALA A 347 -7.91 14.97 6.38
C ALA A 347 -6.75 14.25 5.69
N GLU A 348 -7.03 13.37 4.75
CA GLU A 348 -6.01 12.64 3.99
C GLU A 348 -5.18 13.58 3.10
N PHE A 349 -5.77 14.65 2.53
CA PHE A 349 -5.03 15.63 1.73
C PHE A 349 -3.94 16.35 2.52
N PRO A 350 -4.26 17.06 3.63
CA PRO A 350 -3.23 17.68 4.43
C PRO A 350 -2.25 16.66 5.01
N GLY A 351 -2.69 15.42 5.31
CA GLY A 351 -1.80 14.34 5.75
C GLY A 351 -0.77 13.96 4.70
N LEU A 352 -1.18 13.82 3.44
CA LEU A 352 -0.30 13.55 2.32
C LEU A 352 0.68 14.71 2.06
N ILE A 353 0.20 15.95 2.06
CA ILE A 353 1.03 17.15 1.89
C ILE A 353 2.03 17.27 3.04
N LEU A 354 1.57 17.09 4.28
CA LEU A 354 2.42 17.16 5.46
C LEU A 354 3.53 16.10 5.41
N SER A 355 3.21 14.86 5.05
CA SER A 355 4.21 13.80 4.90
C SER A 355 5.26 14.16 3.84
N ALA A 356 4.85 14.69 2.68
CA ALA A 356 5.76 15.10 1.62
C ALA A 356 6.69 16.25 2.05
N LEU A 357 6.19 17.20 2.85
CA LEU A 357 6.98 18.35 3.32
C LEU A 357 8.00 17.98 4.40
N ILE A 358 7.65 17.05 5.29
CA ILE A 358 8.49 16.74 6.47
C ILE A 358 9.47 15.58 6.22
N VAL A 359 9.12 14.63 5.34
CA VAL A 359 9.88 13.40 5.15
C VAL A 359 11.33 13.65 4.72
N ASP A 360 11.57 14.62 3.84
CA ASP A 360 12.91 14.95 3.35
C ASP A 360 13.64 15.96 4.23
N ARG A 361 12.92 16.72 5.08
CA ARG A 361 13.51 17.73 5.97
C ARG A 361 13.94 17.17 7.30
N ILE A 362 13.11 16.33 7.92
CA ILE A 362 13.28 15.83 9.29
C ILE A 362 13.79 14.38 9.27
N GLY A 363 13.66 13.70 8.15
CA GLY A 363 13.96 12.29 7.99
C GLY A 363 12.73 11.40 8.15
N ARG A 364 12.84 10.15 7.66
CA ARG A 364 11.70 9.22 7.60
C ARG A 364 11.24 8.77 8.98
N LYS A 365 12.20 8.40 9.83
CA LYS A 365 11.97 7.87 11.17
C LYS A 365 11.35 8.91 12.11
N LEU A 366 11.95 10.10 12.21
CA LEU A 366 11.44 11.15 13.08
C LEU A 366 10.09 11.66 12.63
N SER A 367 9.86 11.78 11.31
CA SER A 367 8.58 12.21 10.75
C SER A 367 7.46 11.20 11.09
N MET A 368 7.67 9.90 10.89
CA MET A 368 6.69 8.88 11.30
C MET A 368 6.42 8.90 12.80
N GLY A 369 7.47 8.95 13.63
CA GLY A 369 7.33 8.99 15.08
C GLY A 369 6.52 10.19 15.54
N ALA A 370 6.85 11.39 15.04
CA ALA A 370 6.11 12.61 15.35
C ALA A 370 4.63 12.52 14.98
N LEU A 371 4.32 11.97 13.78
CA LEU A 371 2.94 11.80 13.33
C LEU A 371 2.16 10.80 14.21
N PHE A 372 2.77 9.70 14.63
CA PHE A 372 2.14 8.75 15.55
C PHE A 372 1.84 9.40 16.90
N PHE A 373 2.80 10.10 17.51
CA PHE A 373 2.57 10.75 18.80
C PHE A 373 1.58 11.91 18.71
N MET A 374 1.61 12.68 17.62
CA MET A 374 0.61 13.70 17.36
C MET A 374 -0.81 13.10 17.22
N SER A 375 -0.94 11.95 16.57
CA SER A 375 -2.21 11.22 16.48
C SER A 375 -2.70 10.80 17.88
N CYS A 376 -1.82 10.35 18.78
CA CYS A 376 -2.20 10.06 20.16
C CYS A 376 -2.75 11.32 20.87
N ILE A 377 -2.14 12.49 20.67
CA ILE A 377 -2.59 13.77 21.25
C ILE A 377 -4.00 14.11 20.77
N PHE A 378 -4.31 13.89 19.50
CA PHE A 378 -5.66 14.11 18.97
C PHE A 378 -6.68 13.07 19.46
N MET A 379 -6.27 11.83 19.68
CA MET A 379 -7.17 10.77 20.11
C MET A 379 -7.46 10.77 21.61
N LEU A 380 -6.51 11.16 22.46
CA LEU A 380 -6.68 11.15 23.92
C LEU A 380 -7.91 11.91 24.43
N PRO A 381 -8.25 13.13 23.94
CA PRO A 381 -9.45 13.84 24.39
C PRO A 381 -10.76 13.11 24.09
N LEU A 382 -10.78 12.19 23.09
CA LEU A 382 -11.98 11.41 22.75
C LEU A 382 -12.37 10.38 23.81
N VAL A 383 -11.51 10.13 24.79
CA VAL A 383 -11.81 9.31 25.99
C VAL A 383 -12.99 9.89 26.77
N VAL A 384 -13.10 11.23 26.80
CA VAL A 384 -14.19 11.94 27.47
C VAL A 384 -15.23 12.37 26.39
N HIS A 385 -16.50 12.32 26.74
CA HIS A 385 -17.56 12.77 25.86
C HIS A 385 -17.36 14.22 25.46
N GLN A 386 -17.31 14.45 24.15
CA GLN A 386 -17.09 15.77 23.53
C GLN A 386 -18.31 16.16 22.69
N SER A 387 -18.40 17.45 22.34
CA SER A 387 -19.36 17.89 21.34
C SER A 387 -19.07 17.25 19.97
N ALA A 388 -20.08 16.98 19.17
CA ALA A 388 -19.93 16.34 17.85
C ALA A 388 -18.89 17.06 16.96
N SER A 389 -18.91 18.40 16.95
CA SER A 389 -17.97 19.19 16.15
C SER A 389 -16.52 19.02 16.62
N LEU A 390 -16.29 18.95 17.93
CA LEU A 390 -14.94 18.73 18.49
C LEU A 390 -14.47 17.29 18.23
N THR A 391 -15.35 16.30 18.36
CA THR A 391 -15.08 14.90 18.00
C THR A 391 -14.62 14.79 16.54
N THR A 392 -15.37 15.41 15.61
CA THR A 392 -15.02 15.42 14.19
C THR A 392 -13.68 16.12 13.92
N ALA A 393 -13.39 17.24 14.60
CA ALA A 393 -12.11 17.95 14.47
C ALA A 393 -10.93 17.13 15.00
N LEU A 394 -11.09 16.43 16.12
CA LEU A 394 -10.07 15.56 16.72
C LEU A 394 -9.80 14.34 15.82
N LEU A 395 -10.86 13.71 15.31
CA LEU A 395 -10.74 12.59 14.35
C LEU A 395 -10.10 13.05 13.04
N PHE A 396 -10.40 14.26 12.55
CA PHE A 396 -9.74 14.87 11.40
C PHE A 396 -8.22 14.98 11.62
N GLY A 397 -7.80 15.55 12.76
CA GLY A 397 -6.38 15.68 13.11
C GLY A 397 -5.67 14.32 13.23
N ALA A 398 -6.29 13.36 13.91
CA ALA A 398 -5.77 12.00 14.06
C ALA A 398 -5.62 11.30 12.69
N ARG A 399 -6.64 11.37 11.82
CA ARG A 399 -6.62 10.78 10.47
C ARG A 399 -5.55 11.42 9.59
N CYS A 400 -5.40 12.74 9.65
CA CYS A 400 -4.34 13.46 8.95
C CYS A 400 -2.94 12.90 9.31
N CYS A 401 -2.67 12.74 10.61
CA CYS A 401 -1.39 12.22 11.09
C CYS A 401 -1.16 10.75 10.71
N ILE A 402 -2.16 9.88 10.85
CA ILE A 402 -2.04 8.46 10.51
C ILE A 402 -1.85 8.27 9.00
N THR A 403 -2.57 9.02 8.15
CA THR A 403 -2.37 8.97 6.69
C THR A 403 -0.96 9.37 6.31
N GLY A 404 -0.43 10.44 6.92
CA GLY A 404 0.96 10.86 6.72
C GLY A 404 1.97 9.77 7.13
N SER A 405 1.81 9.18 8.30
CA SER A 405 2.65 8.07 8.76
C SER A 405 2.57 6.85 7.84
N PHE A 406 1.36 6.52 7.36
CA PHE A 406 1.13 5.40 6.45
C PHE A 406 1.81 5.62 5.08
N THR A 407 1.85 6.85 4.60
CA THR A 407 2.59 7.21 3.38
C THR A 407 4.10 7.03 3.58
N ILE A 408 4.64 7.49 4.71
CA ILE A 408 6.08 7.44 4.97
C ILE A 408 6.58 6.00 5.15
N ILE A 409 5.83 5.08 5.77
CA ILE A 409 6.27 3.69 5.93
C ILE A 409 6.44 2.97 4.58
N TYR A 410 5.62 3.30 3.57
CA TYR A 410 5.80 2.76 2.22
C TYR A 410 7.02 3.33 1.48
N VAL A 411 7.56 4.46 1.92
CA VAL A 411 8.86 4.98 1.46
C VAL A 411 10.00 4.31 2.23
N TYR A 412 9.90 4.26 3.56
CA TYR A 412 10.94 3.74 4.44
C TYR A 412 11.21 2.23 4.28
N ALA A 413 10.16 1.43 4.17
CA ALA A 413 10.30 -0.03 4.15
C ALA A 413 11.12 -0.53 2.93
N PRO A 414 10.94 -0.04 1.69
CA PRO A 414 11.82 -0.38 0.58
C PRO A 414 13.27 0.10 0.73
N GLU A 415 13.49 1.23 1.45
CA GLU A 415 14.82 1.81 1.63
C GLU A 415 15.69 0.98 2.58
N ILE A 416 15.09 0.34 3.59
CA ILE A 416 15.83 -0.43 4.61
C ILE A 416 16.19 -1.84 4.16
N TYR A 417 15.40 -2.44 3.25
CA TYR A 417 15.62 -3.81 2.81
C TYR A 417 16.60 -3.88 1.64
N PRO A 418 17.59 -4.79 1.69
CA PRO A 418 18.45 -5.11 0.55
C PRO A 418 17.65 -5.51 -0.67
N THR A 419 18.16 -5.24 -1.86
CA THR A 419 17.45 -5.47 -3.13
C THR A 419 16.96 -6.91 -3.28
N SER A 420 17.75 -7.90 -2.83
CA SER A 420 17.42 -9.33 -2.93
C SER A 420 16.15 -9.75 -2.16
N VAL A 421 15.79 -9.05 -1.06
CA VAL A 421 14.63 -9.39 -0.21
C VAL A 421 13.63 -8.24 -0.06
N ARG A 422 13.83 -7.12 -0.77
CA ARG A 422 13.04 -5.90 -0.65
C ARG A 422 11.55 -6.13 -0.92
N SER A 423 11.21 -6.73 -2.04
CA SER A 423 9.82 -7.00 -2.41
C SER A 423 9.12 -7.92 -1.44
N THR A 424 9.83 -8.97 -0.98
CA THR A 424 9.30 -9.90 0.03
C THR A 424 9.10 -9.21 1.37
N GLY A 425 10.06 -8.38 1.83
CA GLY A 425 9.99 -7.66 3.10
C GLY A 425 8.82 -6.68 3.15
N VAL A 426 8.65 -5.86 2.10
CA VAL A 426 7.52 -4.93 1.98
C VAL A 426 6.19 -5.67 1.84
N GLY A 427 6.16 -6.78 1.07
CA GLY A 427 4.97 -7.60 0.88
C GLY A 427 4.47 -8.22 2.20
N ILE A 428 5.37 -8.79 3.00
CA ILE A 428 5.00 -9.34 4.32
C ILE A 428 4.60 -8.22 5.28
N GLY A 429 5.30 -7.08 5.28
CA GLY A 429 4.89 -5.91 6.05
C GLY A 429 3.46 -5.47 5.73
N SER A 430 3.13 -5.37 4.45
CA SER A 430 1.77 -5.06 3.98
C SER A 430 0.76 -6.13 4.41
N ALA A 431 1.13 -7.42 4.42
CA ALA A 431 0.27 -8.49 4.93
C ALA A 431 -0.02 -8.34 6.42
N MET A 432 0.98 -7.94 7.23
CA MET A 432 0.79 -7.62 8.65
C MET A 432 -0.18 -6.45 8.84
N GLY A 433 -0.13 -5.43 7.98
CA GLY A 433 -1.13 -4.37 7.94
C GLY A 433 -2.55 -4.91 7.70
N ARG A 434 -2.73 -5.85 6.79
CA ARG A 434 -4.05 -6.48 6.53
C ARG A 434 -4.57 -7.27 7.73
N ILE A 435 -3.69 -7.91 8.52
CA ILE A 435 -4.06 -8.53 9.79
C ILE A 435 -4.60 -7.47 10.78
N GLY A 436 -3.94 -6.29 10.84
CA GLY A 436 -4.46 -5.15 11.59
C GLY A 436 -5.86 -4.73 11.15
N GLY A 437 -6.10 -4.70 9.83
CA GLY A 437 -7.43 -4.44 9.26
C GLY A 437 -8.49 -5.49 9.59
N VAL A 438 -8.11 -6.77 9.70
CA VAL A 438 -9.03 -7.86 10.14
C VAL A 438 -9.46 -7.68 11.59
N ILE A 439 -8.50 -7.34 12.47
CA ILE A 439 -8.75 -7.24 13.92
C ILE A 439 -9.46 -5.93 14.28
N CYS A 440 -9.17 -4.85 13.57
CA CYS A 440 -9.68 -3.52 13.85
C CYS A 440 -11.21 -3.43 13.97
N PRO A 441 -12.05 -3.96 13.03
CA PRO A 441 -13.50 -3.88 13.13
C PRO A 441 -14.06 -4.64 14.33
N LEU A 442 -13.44 -5.79 14.68
CA LEU A 442 -13.83 -6.59 15.85
C LEU A 442 -13.70 -5.79 17.14
N VAL A 443 -12.63 -4.98 17.24
CA VAL A 443 -12.38 -4.14 18.39
C VAL A 443 -13.23 -2.86 18.37
N ALA A 444 -13.20 -2.13 17.24
CA ALA A 444 -13.88 -0.84 17.12
C ALA A 444 -15.39 -0.95 17.31
N ILE A 445 -16.03 -1.90 16.62
CA ILE A 445 -17.48 -2.05 16.62
C ILE A 445 -17.96 -2.66 17.95
N SER A 446 -17.34 -3.77 18.38
CA SER A 446 -17.78 -4.48 19.59
C SER A 446 -17.65 -3.64 20.86
N LEU A 447 -16.52 -2.93 21.04
CA LEU A 447 -16.32 -2.12 22.25
C LEU A 447 -17.17 -0.85 22.26
N VAL A 448 -17.26 -0.13 21.15
CA VAL A 448 -18.05 1.11 21.11
C VAL A 448 -19.54 0.83 21.28
N GLN A 449 -20.07 -0.22 20.65
CA GLN A 449 -21.47 -0.61 20.80
C GLN A 449 -21.77 -1.24 22.15
N GLY A 450 -20.77 -1.83 22.83
CA GLY A 450 -20.85 -2.28 24.21
C GLY A 450 -20.83 -1.14 25.24
N CYS A 451 -20.89 0.13 24.83
CA CYS A 451 -20.74 1.32 25.68
C CYS A 451 -19.39 1.40 26.40
N GLN A 452 -18.36 0.77 25.87
CA GLN A 452 -16.99 0.78 26.35
C GLN A 452 -16.10 1.71 25.50
N GLN A 453 -16.62 2.91 25.19
CA GLN A 453 -15.93 3.89 24.32
C GLN A 453 -14.53 4.22 24.85
N THR A 454 -14.39 4.45 26.16
CA THR A 454 -13.10 4.77 26.79
C THR A 454 -12.07 3.68 26.55
N GLU A 455 -12.47 2.40 26.72
CA GLU A 455 -11.59 1.25 26.53
C GLU A 455 -11.18 1.09 25.05
N ALA A 456 -12.12 1.30 24.13
CA ALA A 456 -11.84 1.30 22.70
C ALA A 456 -10.80 2.35 22.34
N ILE A 457 -10.99 3.60 22.76
CA ILE A 457 -10.06 4.71 22.44
C ILE A 457 -8.70 4.47 23.07
N LEU A 458 -8.64 4.05 24.35
CA LEU A 458 -7.38 3.75 25.01
C LEU A 458 -6.61 2.62 24.31
N LEU A 459 -7.30 1.61 23.81
CA LEU A 459 -6.68 0.53 23.04
C LEU A 459 -6.11 1.07 21.71
N PHE A 460 -6.84 1.91 20.98
CA PHE A 460 -6.34 2.55 19.76
C PHE A 460 -5.13 3.44 20.06
N VAL A 461 -5.20 4.28 21.07
CA VAL A 461 -4.08 5.12 21.52
C VAL A 461 -2.88 4.25 21.89
N GLY A 462 -3.10 3.14 22.60
CA GLY A 462 -2.05 2.19 22.98
C GLY A 462 -1.34 1.58 21.76
N VAL A 463 -2.09 1.16 20.74
CA VAL A 463 -1.52 0.60 19.49
C VAL A 463 -0.74 1.69 18.73
N VAL A 464 -1.29 2.90 18.59
CA VAL A 464 -0.63 4.04 17.94
C VAL A 464 0.66 4.41 18.67
N PHE A 465 0.61 4.47 19.99
CA PHE A 465 1.76 4.79 20.85
C PHE A 465 2.87 3.73 20.73
N LEU A 466 2.51 2.43 20.80
CA LEU A 466 3.46 1.33 20.61
C LEU A 466 4.08 1.35 19.23
N SER A 467 3.32 1.70 18.20
CA SER A 467 3.83 1.85 16.84
C SER A 467 4.81 3.02 16.74
N GLY A 468 4.52 4.14 17.41
CA GLY A 468 5.43 5.28 17.53
C GLY A 468 6.76 4.92 18.22
N ILE A 469 6.70 4.16 19.33
CA ILE A 469 7.89 3.61 19.98
C ILE A 469 8.62 2.66 19.01
N GLY A 470 7.91 1.78 18.32
CA GLY A 470 8.48 0.87 17.32
C GLY A 470 9.27 1.61 16.25
N VAL A 471 8.75 2.74 15.77
CA VAL A 471 9.46 3.62 14.82
C VAL A 471 10.74 4.19 15.44
N LEU A 472 10.69 4.70 16.68
CA LEU A 472 11.89 5.24 17.34
C LEU A 472 12.98 4.19 17.58
N LEU A 473 12.58 2.92 17.77
CA LEU A 473 13.50 1.79 17.95
C LEU A 473 14.09 1.25 16.64
N LEU A 474 13.66 1.72 15.46
CA LEU A 474 14.25 1.36 14.18
C LEU A 474 15.74 1.75 14.18
N PRO A 475 16.64 0.87 13.70
CA PRO A 475 18.07 1.05 13.88
C PRO A 475 18.70 2.11 12.97
N ILE A 476 18.07 2.44 11.84
CA ILE A 476 18.67 3.26 10.77
C ILE A 476 17.69 4.36 10.37
N GLU A 477 18.19 5.58 10.19
CA GLU A 477 17.53 6.64 9.41
C GLU A 477 17.96 6.48 7.96
N THR A 478 17.00 6.51 7.04
CA THR A 478 17.27 6.25 5.61
C THR A 478 17.40 7.53 4.78
N ASN A 479 17.26 8.70 5.40
CA ASN A 479 17.37 9.97 4.71
C ASN A 479 18.76 10.17 4.12
N GLY A 480 18.84 10.33 2.78
CA GLY A 480 20.13 10.52 2.09
C GLY A 480 21.01 9.27 1.94
N CYS A 481 20.52 8.08 2.36
CA CYS A 481 21.24 6.83 2.18
C CYS A 481 21.01 6.25 0.79
N GLU A 482 22.07 5.75 0.14
CA GLU A 482 21.95 4.96 -1.07
C GLU A 482 21.30 3.61 -0.79
N LEU A 483 20.54 3.09 -1.76
CA LEU A 483 19.85 1.81 -1.63
C LEU A 483 20.89 0.67 -1.54
N SER A 484 20.93 -0.04 -0.42
CA SER A 484 21.86 -1.14 -0.20
C SER A 484 21.62 -2.29 -1.17
N GLU A 485 22.66 -2.73 -1.88
CA GLU A 485 22.60 -3.85 -2.83
C GLU A 485 22.70 -5.21 -2.13
N SER A 486 23.41 -5.30 -1.00
CA SER A 486 23.61 -6.56 -0.27
C SER A 486 23.61 -6.40 1.24
N VAL A 487 23.25 -7.48 1.95
CA VAL A 487 23.28 -7.58 3.43
C VAL A 487 24.69 -7.35 4.02
N ALA A 488 25.74 -7.44 3.21
CA ALA A 488 27.13 -7.26 3.63
C ALA A 488 27.59 -5.80 3.62
N SER A 489 27.00 -4.94 2.77
CA SER A 489 27.41 -3.54 2.56
C SER A 489 27.19 -2.64 3.77
N THR A 490 26.23 -2.95 4.63
CA THR A 490 25.86 -2.13 5.81
C THR A 490 26.98 -2.01 6.87
N LYS A 491 28.03 -2.84 6.81
CA LYS A 491 29.15 -2.76 7.75
C LYS A 491 30.24 -1.77 7.32
N HIS A 492 30.41 -1.55 6.01
CA HIS A 492 31.44 -0.64 5.50
C HIS A 492 31.05 0.83 5.66
N GLU A 493 29.78 1.15 5.56
CA GLU A 493 29.28 2.52 5.69
C GLU A 493 29.37 3.04 7.13
N LYS A 494 29.06 2.20 8.13
CA LYS A 494 29.24 2.54 9.56
C LYS A 494 30.71 2.76 9.95
N ALA A 495 31.65 2.12 9.23
CA ALA A 495 33.06 2.31 9.47
C ALA A 495 33.62 3.60 8.84
N LYS A 496 32.94 4.12 7.80
CA LYS A 496 33.31 5.39 7.17
C LYS A 496 32.79 6.60 7.95
N THR A 497 31.55 6.58 8.39
CA THR A 497 30.94 7.67 9.19
C THR A 497 31.62 7.83 10.55
N LEU A 498 32.04 6.74 11.19
CA LEU A 498 32.79 6.79 12.46
C LEU A 498 34.24 7.27 12.32
N LYS A 499 34.81 7.26 11.08
CA LYS A 499 36.16 7.80 10.82
C LYS A 499 36.14 9.25 10.37
N GLU A 500 35.04 9.80 9.98
CA GLU A 500 34.88 11.22 9.60
C GLU A 500 34.41 12.10 10.78
N GLU A 501 34.03 11.52 11.93
CA GLU A 501 33.65 12.23 13.16
C GLU A 501 34.77 12.30 14.24
N GLU A 502 35.95 11.78 13.98
CA GLU A 502 37.10 12.07 14.86
C GLU A 502 37.85 13.32 14.36
N PRO A 503 37.96 14.35 15.22
CA PRO A 503 38.55 15.66 14.87
C PRO A 503 40.06 15.63 14.61
#